data_d40ccb8ded9f6ac9e6da84b89ccba809
#
_entry.id   d40ccb8ded9f6ac9e6da84b89ccba809
#
_cell.length_a   1.000
_cell.length_b   1.000
_cell.length_c   1.000
_cell.angle_alpha   90.00
_cell.angle_beta   90.00
_cell.angle_gamma   90.00
#
_symmetry.space_group_name_H-M   'P 1'
#
loop_
_entity.id
_entity.type
_entity.pdbx_description
1 polymer ?
#
loop_
_entity_poly.entity_id
_entity_poly.type
_entity_poly.pdbx_seq_one_letter_code
_entity_poly.pdbx_strand_id
1 'polypeptide(L)'
;MSLFARIKTFIGNLRLRERMLFIYIPGGILPILLLDIYTYQNTRSVLIQKAKESEMDGLNMIADSMSESMSVISDISKQMYFDEKIEHIAFHQYENYSEILADYRDYDTISDYLKYYYHEISSITLYLNNDTISNNEYFVHVDQEIAEKPWYQNTLELNGKPYWSYSYDSLKRKDSLRMSRLLYTKDMQLVGVLAINMQYKRTELPVQERTQDTYLVYNDTVVLHRNEYERDTDEMILLLKQIKDDTYSGKVRFQGEDTCLLSTVRVKPDYSDDYYTLVSVCPYEEIAGSAARSALGSLVPQLVCVVSGLGIILVFSNQFSTRVNTFRLQMHKAATGDFDITEDIGGEDEISDLYRDLKVMIDSIQELMNNVIKERVQKEQVNARQKEVEFKMLASQINPHFLYNTLETIRMQARIHNQPDIE
;
A
#
# COMPACT_ATOMS: atom_id res chain seq x y z
N MET A 1 24.42 -20.33 33.00
CA MET A 1 24.50 -20.84 31.60
C MET A 1 23.81 -19.85 30.72
N SER A 2 24.47 -19.18 29.78
CA SER A 2 23.92 -18.12 28.95
C SER A 2 22.78 -18.70 28.07
N LEU A 3 21.76 -17.89 27.77
CA LEU A 3 20.66 -18.24 26.87
C LEU A 3 21.18 -18.86 25.57
N PHE A 4 22.28 -18.32 25.06
CA PHE A 4 22.94 -18.79 23.85
C PHE A 4 23.46 -20.26 23.98
N ALA A 5 23.95 -20.65 25.14
CA ALA A 5 24.38 -22.03 25.38
C ALA A 5 23.23 -23.01 25.43
N ARG A 6 22.06 -22.60 25.96
CA ARG A 6 20.83 -23.42 25.96
C ARG A 6 20.27 -23.60 24.54
N ILE A 7 20.26 -22.56 23.75
CA ILE A 7 19.81 -22.60 22.34
C ILE A 7 20.74 -23.50 21.52
N LYS A 8 22.07 -23.39 21.71
CA LYS A 8 23.06 -24.21 21.02
C LYS A 8 22.88 -25.70 21.34
N THR A 9 22.63 -26.03 22.60
CA THR A 9 22.41 -27.42 23.05
C THR A 9 21.08 -27.97 22.54
N PHE A 10 20.03 -27.13 22.55
CA PHE A 10 18.71 -27.50 22.02
C PHE A 10 18.78 -27.80 20.51
N ILE A 11 19.36 -26.88 19.73
CA ILE A 11 19.55 -27.04 18.27
C ILE A 11 20.42 -28.28 17.98
N GLY A 12 21.44 -28.52 18.83
CA GLY A 12 22.33 -29.68 18.69
C GLY A 12 21.62 -31.03 18.79
N ASN A 13 20.54 -31.12 19.56
CA ASN A 13 19.77 -32.36 19.78
C ASN A 13 18.62 -32.58 18.79
N LEU A 14 18.31 -31.61 17.95
CA LEU A 14 17.27 -31.73 16.93
C LEU A 14 17.73 -32.63 15.76
N ARG A 15 16.79 -33.36 15.17
CA ARG A 15 17.04 -34.07 13.90
C ARG A 15 17.40 -33.06 12.80
N LEU A 16 18.16 -33.49 11.81
CA LEU A 16 18.67 -32.63 10.75
C LEU A 16 17.57 -31.78 10.10
N ARG A 17 16.41 -32.37 9.79
CA ARG A 17 15.25 -31.70 9.23
C ARG A 17 14.72 -30.58 10.16
N GLU A 18 14.57 -30.86 11.44
CA GLU A 18 14.09 -29.93 12.45
C GLU A 18 15.08 -28.78 12.66
N ARG A 19 16.38 -29.11 12.65
CA ARG A 19 17.46 -28.12 12.76
C ARG A 19 17.46 -27.14 11.59
N MET A 20 17.28 -27.63 10.36
CA MET A 20 17.19 -26.76 9.18
C MET A 20 16.00 -25.81 9.29
N LEU A 21 14.81 -26.32 9.62
CA LEU A 21 13.61 -25.49 9.80
C LEU A 21 13.82 -24.44 10.91
N PHE A 22 14.45 -24.82 12.02
CA PHE A 22 14.72 -23.91 13.13
C PHE A 22 15.70 -22.77 12.79
N ILE A 23 16.58 -22.98 11.82
CA ILE A 23 17.51 -21.95 11.32
C ILE A 23 16.81 -21.06 10.29
N TYR A 24 16.05 -21.64 9.36
CA TYR A 24 15.44 -20.93 8.25
C TYR A 24 14.23 -20.07 8.66
N ILE A 25 13.44 -20.50 9.65
CA ILE A 25 12.29 -19.73 10.12
C ILE A 25 12.73 -18.36 10.68
N PRO A 26 13.66 -18.27 11.66
CA PRO A 26 14.12 -16.97 12.16
C PRO A 26 14.97 -16.20 11.16
N GLY A 27 15.77 -16.88 10.34
CA GLY A 27 16.71 -16.25 9.40
C GLY A 27 16.07 -15.79 8.09
N GLY A 28 14.99 -16.45 7.64
CA GLY A 28 14.33 -16.14 6.38
C GLY A 28 12.92 -15.56 6.56
N ILE A 29 12.04 -16.26 7.26
CA ILE A 29 10.62 -15.87 7.37
C ILE A 29 10.45 -14.65 8.29
N LEU A 30 11.09 -14.62 9.44
CA LEU A 30 10.94 -13.51 10.40
C LEU A 30 11.31 -12.14 9.84
N PRO A 31 12.47 -11.96 9.15
CA PRO A 31 12.79 -10.69 8.51
C PRO A 31 11.78 -10.26 7.45
N ILE A 32 11.23 -11.19 6.67
CA ILE A 32 10.20 -10.90 5.67
C ILE A 32 8.94 -10.39 6.37
N LEU A 33 8.46 -11.07 7.41
CA LEU A 33 7.28 -10.63 8.17
C LEU A 33 7.47 -9.25 8.82
N LEU A 34 8.65 -8.96 9.33
CA LEU A 34 8.96 -7.63 9.88
C LEU A 34 8.95 -6.56 8.77
N LEU A 35 9.49 -6.88 7.60
CA LEU A 35 9.47 -5.99 6.44
C LEU A 35 8.03 -5.77 5.96
N ASP A 36 7.18 -6.80 5.96
CA ASP A 36 5.77 -6.71 5.58
C ASP A 36 5.00 -5.76 6.49
N ILE A 37 5.17 -5.91 7.81
CA ILE A 37 4.54 -5.02 8.79
C ILE A 37 5.00 -3.57 8.58
N TYR A 38 6.30 -3.36 8.39
CA TYR A 38 6.85 -2.04 8.11
C TYR A 38 6.31 -1.45 6.81
N THR A 39 6.33 -2.22 5.72
CA THR A 39 5.83 -1.79 4.41
C THR A 39 4.34 -1.45 4.45
N TYR A 40 3.53 -2.30 5.13
CA TYR A 40 2.10 -2.03 5.31
C TYR A 40 1.85 -0.70 6.04
N GLN A 41 2.52 -0.48 7.17
CA GLN A 41 2.36 0.75 7.95
C GLN A 41 2.84 1.98 7.17
N ASN A 42 3.98 1.87 6.51
CA ASN A 42 4.54 2.97 5.70
C ASN A 42 3.65 3.30 4.50
N THR A 43 3.21 2.30 3.73
CA THR A 43 2.32 2.51 2.57
C THR A 43 1.00 3.14 2.99
N ARG A 44 0.38 2.64 4.07
CA ARG A 44 -0.84 3.22 4.63
C ARG A 44 -0.64 4.69 5.03
N SER A 45 0.45 5.00 5.71
CA SER A 45 0.77 6.38 6.13
C SER A 45 0.96 7.30 4.94
N VAL A 46 1.73 6.88 3.93
CA VAL A 46 1.98 7.65 2.70
C VAL A 46 0.70 7.89 1.92
N LEU A 47 -0.19 6.89 1.79
CA LEU A 47 -1.46 7.04 1.07
C LEU A 47 -2.41 8.01 1.79
N ILE A 48 -2.48 7.95 3.12
CA ILE A 48 -3.27 8.91 3.90
C ILE A 48 -2.71 10.33 3.75
N GLN A 49 -1.39 10.48 3.78
CA GLN A 49 -0.76 11.80 3.58
C GLN A 49 -1.03 12.34 2.17
N LYS A 50 -0.90 11.51 1.13
CA LYS A 50 -1.23 11.90 -0.25
C LYS A 50 -2.69 12.27 -0.43
N ALA A 51 -3.61 11.54 0.20
CA ALA A 51 -5.03 11.89 0.16
C ALA A 51 -5.26 13.27 0.79
N LYS A 52 -4.64 13.55 1.94
CA LYS A 52 -4.70 14.85 2.60
C LYS A 52 -4.15 15.98 1.73
N GLU A 53 -3.00 15.77 1.08
CA GLU A 53 -2.40 16.74 0.16
C GLU A 53 -3.30 16.97 -1.06
N SER A 54 -3.83 15.92 -1.67
CA SER A 54 -4.75 16.02 -2.81
C SER A 54 -6.03 16.78 -2.48
N GLU A 55 -6.59 16.58 -1.26
CA GLU A 55 -7.74 17.36 -0.76
C GLU A 55 -7.41 18.85 -0.67
N MET A 56 -6.29 19.18 -0.07
CA MET A 56 -5.86 20.57 0.10
C MET A 56 -5.57 21.24 -1.24
N ASP A 57 -4.91 20.53 -2.16
CA ASP A 57 -4.64 21.02 -3.51
C ASP A 57 -5.95 21.30 -4.27
N GLY A 58 -6.94 20.40 -4.15
CA GLY A 58 -8.26 20.60 -4.72
C GLY A 58 -8.95 21.86 -4.17
N LEU A 59 -8.94 22.07 -2.85
CA LEU A 59 -9.50 23.28 -2.24
C LEU A 59 -8.75 24.53 -2.66
N ASN A 60 -7.42 24.50 -2.73
CA ASN A 60 -6.61 25.62 -3.17
C ASN A 60 -6.92 26.01 -4.62
N MET A 61 -7.08 25.05 -5.52
CA MET A 61 -7.49 25.33 -6.91
C MET A 61 -8.83 26.09 -6.98
N ILE A 62 -9.82 25.69 -6.16
CA ILE A 62 -11.12 26.39 -6.10
C ILE A 62 -10.92 27.80 -5.50
N ALA A 63 -10.15 27.89 -4.42
CA ALA A 63 -9.88 29.15 -3.74
C ALA A 63 -9.20 30.15 -4.67
N ASP A 64 -8.19 29.71 -5.43
CA ASP A 64 -7.47 30.52 -6.41
C ASP A 64 -8.42 30.99 -7.55
N SER A 65 -9.18 30.08 -8.12
CA SER A 65 -10.17 30.43 -9.15
C SER A 65 -11.24 31.38 -8.66
N MET A 66 -11.72 31.21 -7.42
CA MET A 66 -12.67 32.09 -6.77
C MET A 66 -12.06 33.47 -6.51
N SER A 67 -10.83 33.51 -6.01
CA SER A 67 -10.07 34.75 -5.76
C SER A 67 -9.83 35.55 -7.05
N GLU A 68 -9.44 34.86 -8.13
CA GLU A 68 -9.26 35.46 -9.46
C GLU A 68 -10.56 36.09 -9.96
N SER A 69 -11.68 35.35 -9.91
CA SER A 69 -12.99 35.88 -10.31
C SER A 69 -13.43 37.07 -9.47
N MET A 70 -13.17 37.05 -8.15
CA MET A 70 -13.46 38.15 -7.25
C MET A 70 -12.60 39.38 -7.57
N SER A 71 -11.33 39.19 -7.91
CA SER A 71 -10.43 40.27 -8.31
C SER A 71 -10.89 40.94 -9.62
N VAL A 72 -11.25 40.13 -10.65
CA VAL A 72 -11.82 40.62 -11.90
C VAL A 72 -13.08 41.45 -11.65
N ILE A 73 -14.00 40.96 -10.81
CA ILE A 73 -15.24 41.67 -10.47
C ILE A 73 -14.92 43.01 -9.74
N SER A 74 -13.96 42.99 -8.82
CA SER A 74 -13.52 44.19 -8.12
C SER A 74 -12.95 45.22 -9.08
N ASP A 75 -12.12 44.82 -10.04
CA ASP A 75 -11.52 45.72 -11.03
C ASP A 75 -12.55 46.29 -12.01
N ILE A 76 -13.49 45.49 -12.49
CA ILE A 76 -14.61 46.02 -13.29
C ILE A 76 -15.42 47.05 -12.50
N SER A 77 -15.70 46.76 -11.22
CA SER A 77 -16.41 47.73 -10.38
C SER A 77 -15.69 49.07 -10.23
N LYS A 78 -14.33 49.06 -10.19
CA LYS A 78 -13.52 50.28 -10.16
C LYS A 78 -13.57 51.05 -11.48
N GLN A 79 -13.55 50.30 -12.62
CA GLN A 79 -13.64 50.92 -13.95
C GLN A 79 -15.00 51.59 -14.18
N MET A 80 -16.07 50.94 -13.69
CA MET A 80 -17.44 51.52 -13.79
C MET A 80 -17.71 52.63 -12.77
N TYR A 81 -16.84 52.88 -11.81
CA TYR A 81 -17.10 53.81 -10.71
C TYR A 81 -17.28 55.27 -11.15
N PHE A 82 -16.57 55.73 -12.22
CA PHE A 82 -16.64 57.06 -12.75
C PHE A 82 -17.04 57.08 -14.21
N ASP A 83 -17.97 56.19 -14.60
CA ASP A 83 -18.51 56.14 -15.97
C ASP A 83 -19.52 57.27 -16.19
N GLU A 84 -19.16 58.23 -17.06
CA GLU A 84 -19.97 59.41 -17.35
C GLU A 84 -21.32 59.04 -18.03
N LYS A 85 -21.39 57.93 -18.77
CA LYS A 85 -22.62 57.46 -19.37
C LYS A 85 -23.57 56.89 -18.31
N ILE A 86 -23.07 56.18 -17.31
CA ILE A 86 -23.90 55.73 -16.17
C ILE A 86 -24.43 56.94 -15.40
N GLU A 87 -23.59 57.98 -15.15
CA GLU A 87 -23.98 59.19 -14.50
C GLU A 87 -25.08 59.92 -15.29
N HIS A 88 -24.96 59.98 -16.64
CA HIS A 88 -25.98 60.54 -17.47
C HIS A 88 -27.33 59.80 -17.32
N ILE A 89 -27.34 58.49 -17.46
CA ILE A 89 -28.56 57.67 -17.34
C ILE A 89 -29.19 57.80 -15.94
N ALA A 90 -28.38 57.95 -14.90
CA ALA A 90 -28.86 58.06 -13.53
C ALA A 90 -29.57 59.38 -13.23
N PHE A 91 -29.11 60.51 -13.83
CA PHE A 91 -29.63 61.83 -13.52
C PHE A 91 -30.52 62.49 -14.59
N HIS A 92 -30.47 61.96 -15.83
CA HIS A 92 -31.28 62.45 -16.92
C HIS A 92 -32.77 62.10 -16.70
N GLN A 93 -33.63 63.11 -16.83
CA GLN A 93 -35.08 62.91 -16.75
C GLN A 93 -35.64 62.62 -18.16
N TYR A 94 -36.10 61.42 -18.40
CA TYR A 94 -36.57 60.99 -19.69
C TYR A 94 -38.06 61.32 -19.91
N GLU A 95 -38.34 61.99 -21.01
CA GLU A 95 -39.72 62.36 -21.36
C GLU A 95 -40.44 61.23 -22.16
N ASN A 96 -39.66 60.39 -22.84
CA ASN A 96 -40.25 59.34 -23.66
C ASN A 96 -39.34 58.08 -23.77
N TYR A 97 -39.96 56.95 -24.10
CA TYR A 97 -39.28 55.66 -24.18
C TYR A 97 -38.22 55.57 -25.28
N SER A 98 -38.34 56.33 -26.38
CA SER A 98 -37.38 56.33 -27.49
C SER A 98 -36.04 56.95 -27.08
N GLU A 99 -36.05 57.92 -26.21
CA GLU A 99 -34.86 58.57 -25.62
C GLU A 99 -34.10 57.58 -24.73
N ILE A 100 -34.83 56.88 -23.84
CA ILE A 100 -34.26 55.84 -23.00
C ILE A 100 -33.55 54.74 -23.85
N LEU A 101 -34.22 54.29 -24.90
CA LEU A 101 -33.68 53.27 -25.79
C LEU A 101 -32.45 53.76 -26.55
N ALA A 102 -32.33 55.05 -26.86
CA ALA A 102 -31.16 55.59 -27.52
C ALA A 102 -29.95 55.52 -26.58
N ASP A 103 -30.08 55.93 -25.32
CA ASP A 103 -29.02 55.88 -24.32
C ASP A 103 -28.64 54.43 -23.97
N TYR A 104 -29.62 53.53 -23.83
CA TYR A 104 -29.35 52.12 -23.58
C TYR A 104 -28.60 51.45 -24.73
N ARG A 105 -28.83 51.84 -25.97
CA ARG A 105 -28.10 51.34 -27.13
C ARG A 105 -26.68 51.91 -27.25
N ASP A 106 -26.50 53.17 -26.80
CA ASP A 106 -25.17 53.79 -26.78
C ASP A 106 -24.28 53.27 -25.63
N TYR A 107 -24.90 52.54 -24.68
CA TYR A 107 -24.20 51.99 -23.54
C TYR A 107 -23.94 50.49 -23.70
N ASP A 108 -22.84 50.13 -24.35
CA ASP A 108 -22.44 48.74 -24.66
C ASP A 108 -21.45 48.14 -23.63
N THR A 109 -20.90 48.97 -22.72
CA THR A 109 -19.87 48.61 -21.72
C THR A 109 -20.24 47.37 -20.91
N ILE A 110 -21.49 47.26 -20.39
CA ILE A 110 -21.93 46.08 -19.62
C ILE A 110 -21.96 44.84 -20.50
N SER A 111 -22.48 44.98 -21.73
CA SER A 111 -22.57 43.85 -22.65
C SER A 111 -21.20 43.35 -23.05
N ASP A 112 -20.22 44.25 -23.17
CA ASP A 112 -18.83 43.86 -23.47
C ASP A 112 -18.16 43.17 -22.27
N TYR A 113 -18.34 43.67 -21.06
CA TYR A 113 -17.86 42.93 -19.88
C TYR A 113 -18.45 41.54 -19.78
N LEU A 114 -19.77 41.36 -20.01
CA LEU A 114 -20.43 40.07 -19.98
C LEU A 114 -19.96 39.13 -21.09
N LYS A 115 -19.51 39.64 -22.26
CA LYS A 115 -18.93 38.84 -23.33
C LYS A 115 -17.49 38.41 -23.02
N TYR A 116 -16.67 39.34 -22.51
CA TYR A 116 -15.25 39.06 -22.26
C TYR A 116 -15.03 38.22 -20.99
N TYR A 117 -15.87 38.44 -19.96
CA TYR A 117 -15.74 37.79 -18.64
C TYR A 117 -16.91 36.85 -18.32
N TYR A 118 -17.39 36.12 -19.33
CA TYR A 118 -18.56 35.24 -19.19
C TYR A 118 -18.30 34.02 -18.28
N HIS A 119 -17.03 33.72 -17.98
CA HIS A 119 -16.64 32.70 -17.02
C HIS A 119 -16.73 33.19 -15.57
N GLU A 120 -16.43 34.48 -15.35
CA GLU A 120 -16.35 35.08 -14.03
C GLU A 120 -17.67 35.76 -13.62
N ILE A 121 -18.40 36.32 -14.59
CA ILE A 121 -19.57 37.15 -14.33
C ILE A 121 -20.83 36.53 -14.97
N SER A 122 -21.88 36.46 -14.15
CA SER A 122 -23.19 36.01 -14.65
C SER A 122 -24.13 37.15 -15.01
N SER A 123 -24.08 38.28 -14.31
CA SER A 123 -24.86 39.48 -14.59
C SER A 123 -24.24 40.71 -13.97
N ILE A 124 -24.45 41.87 -14.58
CA ILE A 124 -24.12 43.19 -14.06
C ILE A 124 -25.41 44.00 -14.09
N THR A 125 -25.81 44.61 -12.97
CA THR A 125 -27.03 45.41 -12.85
C THR A 125 -26.76 46.68 -12.08
N LEU A 126 -27.23 47.79 -12.60
CA LEU A 126 -27.21 49.10 -11.98
C LEU A 126 -28.57 49.43 -11.40
N TYR A 127 -28.64 49.63 -10.13
CA TYR A 127 -29.83 50.06 -9.39
C TYR A 127 -29.76 51.56 -9.19
N LEU A 128 -30.64 52.26 -9.93
CA LEU A 128 -30.66 53.72 -10.02
C LEU A 128 -31.89 54.32 -9.34
N ASN A 129 -31.72 55.48 -8.70
CA ASN A 129 -32.85 56.21 -8.10
C ASN A 129 -33.46 57.19 -9.08
N ASN A 130 -33.76 56.74 -10.29
CA ASN A 130 -34.39 57.52 -11.36
C ASN A 130 -35.69 56.82 -11.75
N ASP A 131 -36.82 57.44 -11.47
CA ASP A 131 -38.15 56.89 -11.70
C ASP A 131 -38.61 56.98 -13.16
N THR A 132 -37.86 57.71 -14.01
CA THR A 132 -38.17 57.87 -15.44
C THR A 132 -37.53 56.79 -16.31
N ILE A 133 -36.62 55.96 -15.79
CA ILE A 133 -35.99 54.89 -16.54
C ILE A 133 -36.92 53.68 -16.69
N SER A 134 -36.70 52.92 -17.75
CA SER A 134 -37.40 51.62 -17.96
C SER A 134 -36.50 50.49 -17.51
N ASN A 135 -37.01 49.63 -16.62
CA ASN A 135 -36.30 48.47 -16.12
C ASN A 135 -35.92 47.50 -17.23
N ASN A 136 -34.64 47.10 -17.26
CA ASN A 136 -34.16 46.05 -18.12
C ASN A 136 -33.14 45.14 -17.34
N GLU A 137 -32.37 44.32 -18.02
CA GLU A 137 -31.37 43.44 -17.34
C GLU A 137 -30.14 44.21 -16.77
N TYR A 138 -29.86 45.44 -17.25
CA TYR A 138 -28.71 46.23 -16.86
C TYR A 138 -29.08 47.41 -15.94
N PHE A 139 -30.25 48.02 -16.12
CA PHE A 139 -30.70 49.18 -15.39
C PHE A 139 -32.02 48.90 -14.72
N VAL A 140 -32.10 49.13 -13.43
CA VAL A 140 -33.30 48.89 -12.63
C VAL A 140 -33.57 50.09 -11.74
N HIS A 141 -34.78 50.62 -11.78
CA HIS A 141 -35.24 51.63 -10.84
C HIS A 141 -35.37 51.03 -9.43
N VAL A 142 -34.89 51.73 -8.44
CA VAL A 142 -34.97 51.28 -7.03
C VAL A 142 -36.35 51.59 -6.50
N ASP A 143 -37.18 50.57 -6.40
CA ASP A 143 -38.46 50.59 -5.72
C ASP A 143 -38.33 50.29 -4.21
N GLN A 144 -39.45 50.31 -3.49
CA GLN A 144 -39.45 50.04 -2.06
C GLN A 144 -39.04 48.57 -1.77
N GLU A 145 -39.39 47.62 -2.63
CA GLU A 145 -39.02 46.21 -2.43
C GLU A 145 -37.51 46.01 -2.51
N ILE A 146 -36.82 46.63 -3.45
CA ILE A 146 -35.36 46.62 -3.59
C ILE A 146 -34.70 47.35 -2.45
N ALA A 147 -35.20 48.52 -2.08
CA ALA A 147 -34.67 49.31 -1.01
C ALA A 147 -34.68 48.62 0.36
N GLU A 148 -35.65 47.74 0.62
CA GLU A 148 -35.75 46.98 1.87
C GLU A 148 -34.93 45.70 1.88
N LYS A 149 -34.30 45.31 0.76
CA LYS A 149 -33.48 44.07 0.70
C LYS A 149 -32.20 44.21 1.55
N PRO A 150 -31.83 43.18 2.37
CA PRO A 150 -30.70 43.27 3.25
C PRO A 150 -29.38 43.58 2.53
N TRP A 151 -29.14 42.95 1.37
CA TRP A 151 -27.92 43.19 0.59
C TRP A 151 -27.79 44.68 0.13
N TYR A 152 -28.95 45.31 -0.21
CA TYR A 152 -29.00 46.72 -0.65
C TYR A 152 -28.67 47.65 0.56
N GLN A 153 -29.33 47.44 1.69
CA GLN A 153 -29.10 48.19 2.92
C GLN A 153 -27.65 48.09 3.40
N ASN A 154 -27.11 46.88 3.46
CA ASN A 154 -25.70 46.68 3.87
C ASN A 154 -24.73 47.39 2.91
N THR A 155 -25.05 47.45 1.59
CA THR A 155 -24.25 48.19 0.62
C THR A 155 -24.25 49.69 0.90
N LEU A 156 -25.40 50.25 1.31
CA LEU A 156 -25.50 51.67 1.67
C LEU A 156 -24.64 52.03 2.88
N GLU A 157 -24.53 51.13 3.87
CA GLU A 157 -23.74 51.37 5.08
C GLU A 157 -22.23 51.40 4.81
N LEU A 158 -21.74 50.71 3.77
CA LEU A 158 -20.31 50.60 3.48
C LEU A 158 -19.71 51.76 2.70
N ASN A 159 -20.50 52.75 2.33
CA ASN A 159 -20.02 54.03 1.80
C ASN A 159 -19.04 53.91 0.61
N GLY A 160 -19.35 53.09 -0.36
CA GLY A 160 -18.57 52.88 -1.57
C GLY A 160 -17.47 51.79 -1.48
N LYS A 161 -17.27 51.17 -0.33
CA LYS A 161 -16.53 49.90 -0.28
C LYS A 161 -17.34 48.78 -0.89
N PRO A 162 -16.72 47.78 -1.54
CA PRO A 162 -17.43 46.62 -2.04
C PRO A 162 -18.02 45.80 -0.90
N TYR A 163 -19.29 45.43 -1.03
CA TYR A 163 -19.99 44.48 -0.17
C TYR A 163 -20.18 43.15 -0.89
N TRP A 164 -19.70 42.09 -0.31
CA TRP A 164 -19.89 40.74 -0.84
C TRP A 164 -20.97 40.03 -0.06
N SER A 165 -21.88 39.37 -0.78
CA SER A 165 -22.99 38.64 -0.19
C SER A 165 -23.35 37.41 -1.03
N TYR A 166 -24.06 36.47 -0.42
CA TYR A 166 -24.73 35.40 -1.13
C TYR A 166 -26.22 35.72 -1.11
N SER A 167 -26.80 35.94 -2.26
CA SER A 167 -28.18 36.37 -2.35
C SER A 167 -28.85 35.89 -3.62
N TYR A 168 -30.19 35.86 -3.57
CA TYR A 168 -31.01 35.49 -4.73
C TYR A 168 -30.94 36.54 -5.82
N ASP A 169 -30.56 36.12 -7.03
CA ASP A 169 -30.61 36.93 -8.24
C ASP A 169 -31.99 36.73 -8.91
N SER A 170 -32.84 37.73 -8.80
CA SER A 170 -34.18 37.70 -9.37
C SER A 170 -34.21 37.64 -10.91
N LEU A 171 -33.18 38.17 -11.57
CA LEU A 171 -33.03 38.16 -13.02
C LEU A 171 -32.67 36.75 -13.54
N LYS A 172 -31.73 36.11 -12.91
CA LYS A 172 -31.29 34.75 -13.28
C LYS A 172 -32.00 33.64 -12.51
N ARG A 173 -32.89 33.98 -11.57
CA ARG A 173 -33.69 33.07 -10.72
C ARG A 173 -32.85 32.02 -10.01
N LYS A 174 -31.70 32.41 -9.50
CA LYS A 174 -30.79 31.56 -8.76
C LYS A 174 -30.04 32.35 -7.69
N ASP A 175 -29.55 31.64 -6.66
CA ASP A 175 -28.67 32.23 -5.70
C ASP A 175 -27.28 32.43 -6.32
N SER A 176 -26.63 33.54 -6.00
CA SER A 176 -25.33 33.93 -6.53
C SER A 176 -24.49 34.63 -5.48
N LEU A 177 -23.17 34.45 -5.57
CA LEU A 177 -22.23 35.34 -4.95
C LEU A 177 -22.29 36.69 -5.65
N ARG A 178 -22.57 37.72 -4.89
CA ARG A 178 -22.78 39.11 -5.40
C ARG A 178 -21.81 40.02 -4.77
N MET A 179 -21.14 40.82 -5.58
CA MET A 179 -20.50 42.04 -5.15
C MET A 179 -21.43 43.20 -5.44
N SER A 180 -21.67 44.05 -4.44
CA SER A 180 -22.41 45.29 -4.61
C SER A 180 -21.61 46.50 -4.09
N ARG A 181 -21.78 47.66 -4.75
CA ARG A 181 -21.01 48.85 -4.43
C ARG A 181 -21.79 50.10 -4.79
N LEU A 182 -21.70 51.13 -3.93
CA LEU A 182 -22.20 52.45 -4.26
C LEU A 182 -21.30 53.13 -5.29
N LEU A 183 -21.90 53.76 -6.29
CA LEU A 183 -21.27 54.59 -7.28
C LEU A 183 -21.54 56.06 -6.96
N TYR A 184 -20.55 56.90 -7.09
CA TYR A 184 -20.64 58.33 -6.86
C TYR A 184 -20.08 59.09 -8.05
N THR A 185 -20.60 60.30 -8.28
CA THR A 185 -20.01 61.29 -9.19
C THR A 185 -18.70 61.82 -8.63
N LYS A 186 -17.95 62.57 -9.46
CA LYS A 186 -16.75 63.30 -9.01
C LYS A 186 -17.04 64.29 -7.88
N ASP A 187 -18.29 64.78 -7.82
CA ASP A 187 -18.77 65.72 -6.79
C ASP A 187 -19.42 65.01 -5.59
N MET A 188 -19.20 63.70 -5.47
CA MET A 188 -19.72 62.85 -4.36
C MET A 188 -21.26 62.81 -4.28
N GLN A 189 -21.98 62.96 -5.40
CA GLN A 189 -23.41 62.67 -5.48
C GLN A 189 -23.59 61.19 -5.72
N LEU A 190 -24.55 60.57 -5.05
CA LEU A 190 -24.89 59.16 -5.24
C LEU A 190 -25.49 58.91 -6.59
N VAL A 191 -24.86 58.13 -7.43
CA VAL A 191 -25.35 57.69 -8.74
C VAL A 191 -26.32 56.49 -8.60
N GLY A 192 -25.94 55.53 -7.79
CA GLY A 192 -26.71 54.31 -7.57
C GLY A 192 -25.88 53.15 -6.99
N VAL A 193 -26.42 51.96 -7.06
CA VAL A 193 -25.76 50.74 -6.61
C VAL A 193 -25.44 49.86 -7.80
N LEU A 194 -24.15 49.59 -7.99
CA LEU A 194 -23.67 48.55 -8.92
C LEU A 194 -23.75 47.21 -8.24
N ALA A 195 -24.36 46.21 -8.85
CA ALA A 195 -24.34 44.81 -8.42
C ALA A 195 -23.82 43.91 -9.53
N ILE A 196 -22.75 43.17 -9.22
CA ILE A 196 -22.15 42.21 -10.13
C ILE A 196 -22.29 40.81 -9.49
N ASN A 197 -23.02 39.89 -10.19
CA ASN A 197 -23.17 38.52 -9.76
C ASN A 197 -22.08 37.65 -10.36
N MET A 198 -21.39 36.93 -9.54
CA MET A 198 -20.33 36.00 -9.94
C MET A 198 -20.92 34.78 -10.66
N GLN A 199 -20.26 34.34 -11.71
CA GLN A 199 -20.60 33.12 -12.43
C GLN A 199 -19.99 31.93 -11.69
N TYR A 200 -20.69 31.43 -10.69
CA TYR A 200 -20.27 30.27 -9.94
C TYR A 200 -21.18 29.07 -10.26
N LYS A 201 -20.62 28.05 -10.88
CA LYS A 201 -21.37 26.82 -11.15
C LYS A 201 -21.19 25.86 -9.99
N ARG A 202 -22.28 25.42 -9.40
CA ARG A 202 -22.32 24.38 -8.34
C ARG A 202 -21.58 23.10 -8.75
N THR A 203 -21.43 22.87 -10.07
CA THR A 203 -20.73 21.72 -10.63
C THR A 203 -19.20 21.88 -10.71
N GLU A 204 -18.69 23.10 -10.47
CA GLU A 204 -17.26 23.40 -10.54
C GLU A 204 -16.55 23.22 -9.20
N LEU A 205 -17.28 22.95 -8.10
CA LEU A 205 -16.70 22.35 -6.92
C LEU A 205 -16.11 21.01 -7.34
N PRO A 206 -14.79 20.78 -7.28
CA PRO A 206 -14.19 19.61 -7.84
C PRO A 206 -14.77 18.37 -7.19
N VAL A 207 -15.30 17.52 -8.08
CA VAL A 207 -15.75 16.18 -7.76
C VAL A 207 -14.55 15.29 -7.98
N GLN A 208 -13.59 15.30 -7.11
CA GLN A 208 -12.49 14.37 -7.27
C GLN A 208 -12.82 12.96 -6.79
N GLU A 209 -13.74 12.80 -5.86
CA GLU A 209 -14.26 11.46 -5.51
C GLU A 209 -15.67 11.57 -4.94
N ARG A 210 -16.47 10.51 -5.09
CA ARG A 210 -17.91 10.46 -4.75
C ARG A 210 -18.24 10.55 -3.25
N THR A 211 -17.24 10.81 -2.41
CA THR A 211 -17.34 10.66 -0.95
C THR A 211 -17.05 11.94 -0.18
N GLN A 212 -16.95 13.10 -0.87
CA GLN A 212 -16.60 14.36 -0.26
C GLN A 212 -17.79 15.32 -0.18
N ASP A 213 -18.06 15.77 1.03
CA ASP A 213 -18.93 16.89 1.26
C ASP A 213 -18.12 18.19 1.17
N THR A 214 -18.54 19.11 0.28
CA THR A 214 -17.89 20.42 0.14
C THR A 214 -18.88 21.52 0.47
N TYR A 215 -18.42 22.47 1.26
CA TYR A 215 -19.24 23.61 1.71
C TYR A 215 -18.52 24.92 1.37
N LEU A 216 -19.32 25.92 1.03
CA LEU A 216 -18.89 27.32 1.03
C LEU A 216 -19.58 28.03 2.20
N VAL A 217 -18.80 28.58 3.09
CA VAL A 217 -19.27 29.29 4.28
C VAL A 217 -18.91 30.76 4.14
N TYR A 218 -19.88 31.66 4.31
CA TYR A 218 -19.71 33.10 4.33
C TYR A 218 -20.02 33.61 5.72
N ASN A 219 -19.07 34.25 6.38
CA ASN A 219 -19.23 34.85 7.71
C ASN A 219 -20.06 33.98 8.67
N ASP A 220 -19.63 32.73 8.88
CA ASP A 220 -20.29 31.73 9.73
C ASP A 220 -21.68 31.26 9.27
N THR A 221 -22.04 31.45 8.01
CA THR A 221 -23.29 30.91 7.43
C THR A 221 -22.95 30.06 6.23
N VAL A 222 -23.49 28.83 6.18
CA VAL A 222 -23.36 27.96 5.00
C VAL A 222 -24.20 28.53 3.88
N VAL A 223 -23.54 28.94 2.81
CA VAL A 223 -24.21 29.57 1.65
C VAL A 223 -24.36 28.62 0.47
N LEU A 224 -23.43 27.67 0.32
CA LEU A 224 -23.47 26.66 -0.69
C LEU A 224 -22.96 25.35 -0.12
N HIS A 225 -23.65 24.25 -0.44
CA HIS A 225 -23.15 22.94 -0.06
C HIS A 225 -23.41 21.92 -1.17
N ARG A 226 -22.51 20.98 -1.25
CA ARG A 226 -22.67 19.76 -2.00
C ARG A 226 -22.46 18.61 -1.03
N ASN A 227 -23.53 17.94 -0.66
CA ASN A 227 -23.52 16.85 0.31
C ASN A 227 -23.85 15.54 -0.38
N GLU A 228 -23.09 14.53 -0.05
CA GLU A 228 -23.49 13.14 -0.21
C GLU A 228 -24.06 12.60 1.14
N TYR A 229 -23.64 13.22 2.24
CA TYR A 229 -24.08 12.89 3.62
C TYR A 229 -24.85 14.08 4.20
N GLU A 230 -26.00 13.84 4.83
CA GLU A 230 -26.70 14.84 5.63
C GLU A 230 -25.91 15.10 6.92
N ARG A 231 -25.05 16.13 6.92
CA ARG A 231 -24.27 16.54 8.10
C ARG A 231 -24.89 17.78 8.76
N ASP A 232 -24.75 17.83 10.08
CA ASP A 232 -25.17 18.99 10.85
C ASP A 232 -24.25 20.20 10.54
N THR A 233 -24.85 21.21 9.88
CA THR A 233 -24.15 22.43 9.50
C THR A 233 -23.80 23.30 10.69
N ASP A 234 -24.56 23.26 11.78
CA ASP A 234 -24.32 24.07 12.98
C ASP A 234 -23.06 23.55 13.73
N GLU A 235 -22.88 22.25 13.81
CA GLU A 235 -21.66 21.65 14.39
C GLU A 235 -20.43 22.01 13.54
N MET A 236 -20.55 22.00 12.21
CA MET A 236 -19.47 22.40 11.31
C MET A 236 -19.07 23.85 11.54
N ILE A 237 -20.03 24.78 11.66
CA ILE A 237 -19.76 26.18 11.94
C ILE A 237 -19.05 26.34 13.29
N LEU A 238 -19.45 25.58 14.31
CA LEU A 238 -18.79 25.59 15.62
C LEU A 238 -17.32 25.13 15.53
N LEU A 239 -17.04 24.12 14.71
CA LEU A 239 -15.68 23.64 14.45
C LEU A 239 -14.85 24.69 13.72
N LEU A 240 -15.43 25.35 12.70
CA LEU A 240 -14.75 26.39 11.92
C LEU A 240 -14.37 27.61 12.77
N LYS A 241 -15.18 27.96 13.77
CA LYS A 241 -14.86 29.06 14.72
C LYS A 241 -13.63 28.76 15.58
N GLN A 242 -13.27 27.51 15.76
CA GLN A 242 -12.07 27.12 16.52
C GLN A 242 -10.80 27.19 15.65
N ILE A 243 -10.95 27.16 14.30
CA ILE A 243 -9.85 27.20 13.34
C ILE A 243 -9.53 28.68 13.06
N LYS A 244 -8.36 29.11 13.48
CA LYS A 244 -7.89 30.51 13.28
C LYS A 244 -7.04 30.66 12.03
N ASP A 245 -6.47 29.59 11.53
CA ASP A 245 -5.57 29.61 10.38
C ASP A 245 -6.36 29.75 9.08
N ASP A 246 -5.80 30.42 8.09
CA ASP A 246 -6.43 30.59 6.77
C ASP A 246 -6.49 29.26 6.00
N THR A 247 -5.59 28.33 6.31
CA THR A 247 -5.60 26.98 5.78
C THR A 247 -5.47 25.97 6.92
N TYR A 248 -6.32 24.96 6.93
CA TYR A 248 -6.27 23.91 7.94
C TYR A 248 -6.56 22.55 7.27
N SER A 249 -5.88 21.52 7.73
CA SER A 249 -6.24 20.14 7.39
C SER A 249 -5.91 19.21 8.56
N GLY A 250 -6.93 18.64 9.17
CA GLY A 250 -6.79 17.82 10.36
C GLY A 250 -7.93 16.85 10.56
N LYS A 251 -7.71 15.90 11.47
CA LYS A 251 -8.76 14.98 11.91
C LYS A 251 -9.65 15.70 12.92
N VAL A 252 -10.95 15.63 12.67
CA VAL A 252 -11.98 16.11 13.58
C VAL A 252 -13.01 15.02 13.83
N ARG A 253 -13.71 15.10 14.95
CA ARG A 253 -14.89 14.27 15.20
C ARG A 253 -16.12 15.07 14.81
N PHE A 254 -16.98 14.45 14.03
CA PHE A 254 -18.26 15.00 13.60
C PHE A 254 -19.39 14.16 14.17
N GLN A 255 -20.45 14.78 14.68
CA GLN A 255 -21.62 14.12 15.30
C GLN A 255 -21.26 13.11 16.42
N GLY A 256 -20.13 13.35 17.10
CA GLY A 256 -19.68 12.56 18.26
C GLY A 256 -19.07 11.19 17.99
N GLU A 257 -19.30 10.59 16.83
CA GLU A 257 -18.87 9.23 16.51
C GLU A 257 -17.91 9.15 15.32
N ASP A 258 -18.17 9.89 14.24
CA ASP A 258 -17.39 9.79 13.02
C ASP A 258 -16.12 10.64 13.03
N THR A 259 -14.98 9.99 12.81
CA THR A 259 -13.73 10.71 12.55
C THR A 259 -13.67 11.10 11.09
N CYS A 260 -13.62 12.41 10.82
CA CYS A 260 -13.50 12.96 9.48
C CYS A 260 -12.15 13.67 9.30
N LEU A 261 -11.69 13.73 8.05
CA LEU A 261 -10.68 14.68 7.62
C LEU A 261 -11.39 15.97 7.25
N LEU A 262 -11.13 17.04 7.98
CA LEU A 262 -11.62 18.39 7.70
C LEU A 262 -10.48 19.18 7.08
N SER A 263 -10.70 19.71 5.88
CA SER A 263 -9.78 20.62 5.21
C SER A 263 -10.47 21.93 4.92
N THR A 264 -9.82 23.06 5.19
CA THR A 264 -10.40 24.39 5.00
C THR A 264 -9.40 25.33 4.34
N VAL A 265 -9.92 26.20 3.47
CA VAL A 265 -9.17 27.31 2.85
C VAL A 265 -10.02 28.56 2.91
N ARG A 266 -9.48 29.66 3.42
CA ARG A 266 -10.13 30.98 3.43
C ARG A 266 -9.79 31.76 2.19
N VAL A 267 -10.81 32.38 1.61
CA VAL A 267 -10.69 33.30 0.48
C VAL A 267 -11.19 34.67 0.96
N LYS A 268 -10.35 35.65 0.88
CA LYS A 268 -10.71 37.03 1.22
C LYS A 268 -10.79 37.86 -0.05
N PRO A 269 -11.97 38.46 -0.35
CA PRO A 269 -12.08 39.35 -1.49
C PRO A 269 -11.25 40.63 -1.28
N ASP A 270 -10.81 41.23 -2.38
CA ASP A 270 -10.09 42.50 -2.34
C ASP A 270 -10.97 43.61 -1.74
N TYR A 271 -10.39 44.42 -0.88
CA TYR A 271 -11.03 45.62 -0.26
C TYR A 271 -12.27 45.31 0.60
N SER A 272 -12.45 44.03 1.02
CA SER A 272 -13.51 43.65 1.93
C SER A 272 -12.95 43.11 3.24
N ASP A 273 -13.70 43.31 4.32
CA ASP A 273 -13.41 42.70 5.62
C ASP A 273 -14.05 41.29 5.75
N ASP A 274 -14.94 40.94 4.83
CA ASP A 274 -15.59 39.63 4.75
C ASP A 274 -14.64 38.55 4.26
N TYR A 275 -14.95 37.30 4.57
CA TYR A 275 -14.23 36.15 4.06
C TYR A 275 -15.16 34.99 3.73
N TYR A 276 -14.74 34.19 2.78
CA TYR A 276 -15.35 32.90 2.44
C TYR A 276 -14.45 31.78 2.89
N THR A 277 -15.02 30.75 3.47
CA THR A 277 -14.29 29.53 3.84
C THR A 277 -14.80 28.39 2.99
N LEU A 278 -13.91 27.86 2.17
CA LEU A 278 -14.11 26.57 1.49
C LEU A 278 -13.81 25.46 2.47
N VAL A 279 -14.70 24.50 2.57
CA VAL A 279 -14.59 23.38 3.53
C VAL A 279 -14.80 22.08 2.78
N SER A 280 -13.89 21.14 2.95
CA SER A 280 -14.04 19.75 2.53
C SER A 280 -14.09 18.85 3.76
N VAL A 281 -15.06 17.96 3.80
CA VAL A 281 -15.24 16.95 4.86
C VAL A 281 -15.28 15.58 4.23
N CYS A 282 -14.28 14.75 4.55
CA CYS A 282 -14.17 13.39 4.06
C CYS A 282 -14.14 12.39 5.22
N PRO A 283 -14.94 11.30 5.21
CA PRO A 283 -14.87 10.26 6.23
C PRO A 283 -13.47 9.65 6.27
N TYR A 284 -12.82 9.72 7.43
CA TYR A 284 -11.45 9.23 7.57
C TYR A 284 -11.34 7.71 7.34
N GLU A 285 -12.38 6.96 7.67
CA GLU A 285 -12.41 5.51 7.48
C GLU A 285 -12.39 5.11 6.01
N GLU A 286 -12.97 5.90 5.12
CA GLU A 286 -12.91 5.64 3.68
C GLU A 286 -11.50 5.82 3.13
N ILE A 287 -10.82 6.90 3.55
CA ILE A 287 -9.40 7.13 3.20
C ILE A 287 -8.55 6.00 3.78
N ALA A 288 -8.73 5.69 5.07
CA ALA A 288 -7.98 4.64 5.74
C ALA A 288 -8.28 3.24 5.16
N GLY A 289 -9.53 2.98 4.79
CA GLY A 289 -9.96 1.72 4.19
C GLY A 289 -9.43 1.52 2.77
N SER A 290 -9.44 2.57 1.94
CA SER A 290 -8.86 2.54 0.59
C SER A 290 -7.33 2.36 0.66
N ALA A 291 -6.67 3.08 1.57
CA ALA A 291 -5.25 2.94 1.83
C ALA A 291 -4.91 1.53 2.35
N ALA A 292 -5.73 0.97 3.24
CA ALA A 292 -5.55 -0.39 3.75
C ALA A 292 -5.71 -1.44 2.64
N ARG A 293 -6.74 -1.32 1.79
CA ARG A 293 -6.94 -2.24 0.64
C ARG A 293 -5.77 -2.20 -0.33
N SER A 294 -5.27 -1.01 -0.66
CA SER A 294 -4.10 -0.85 -1.54
C SER A 294 -2.83 -1.43 -0.91
N ALA A 295 -2.63 -1.23 0.40
CA ALA A 295 -1.50 -1.79 1.13
C ALA A 295 -1.60 -3.33 1.24
N LEU A 296 -2.80 -3.89 1.44
CA LEU A 296 -3.03 -5.35 1.42
C LEU A 296 -2.70 -5.98 0.07
N GLY A 297 -2.97 -5.27 -1.03
CA GLY A 297 -2.59 -5.73 -2.37
C GLY A 297 -1.09 -5.98 -2.53
N SER A 298 -0.25 -5.20 -1.84
CA SER A 298 1.20 -5.38 -1.86
C SER A 298 1.69 -6.60 -1.07
N LEU A 299 0.89 -7.15 -0.15
CA LEU A 299 1.23 -8.35 0.64
C LEU A 299 1.08 -9.66 -0.16
N VAL A 300 0.28 -9.66 -1.23
CA VAL A 300 0.04 -10.88 -2.03
C VAL A 300 1.34 -11.43 -2.66
N PRO A 301 2.17 -10.65 -3.36
CA PRO A 301 3.45 -11.13 -3.87
C PRO A 301 4.39 -11.63 -2.77
N GLN A 302 4.40 -10.96 -1.63
CA GLN A 302 5.24 -11.32 -0.48
C GLN A 302 4.80 -12.66 0.12
N LEU A 303 3.49 -12.88 0.27
CA LEU A 303 2.93 -14.17 0.72
C LEU A 303 3.34 -15.30 -0.24
N VAL A 304 3.27 -15.07 -1.56
CA VAL A 304 3.72 -16.04 -2.57
C VAL A 304 5.20 -16.37 -2.39
N CYS A 305 6.04 -15.37 -2.15
CA CYS A 305 7.48 -15.58 -1.88
C CYS A 305 7.71 -16.40 -0.60
N VAL A 306 7.00 -16.11 0.49
CA VAL A 306 7.12 -16.85 1.75
C VAL A 306 6.68 -18.31 1.56
N VAL A 307 5.53 -18.54 0.93
CA VAL A 307 4.98 -19.88 0.70
C VAL A 307 5.89 -20.70 -0.24
N SER A 308 6.36 -20.09 -1.33
CA SER A 308 7.28 -20.76 -2.27
C SER A 308 8.63 -21.06 -1.61
N GLY A 309 9.19 -20.11 -0.84
CA GLY A 309 10.42 -20.29 -0.09
C GLY A 309 10.30 -21.41 0.95
N LEU A 310 9.20 -21.45 1.70
CA LEU A 310 8.93 -22.53 2.65
C LEU A 310 8.78 -23.89 1.93
N GLY A 311 8.10 -23.91 0.79
CA GLY A 311 7.96 -25.11 -0.04
C GLY A 311 9.32 -25.65 -0.50
N ILE A 312 10.18 -24.80 -1.04
CA ILE A 312 11.53 -25.15 -1.48
C ILE A 312 12.35 -25.71 -0.30
N ILE A 313 12.32 -25.03 0.86
CA ILE A 313 13.03 -25.46 2.06
C ILE A 313 12.55 -26.86 2.53
N LEU A 314 11.25 -27.09 2.54
CA LEU A 314 10.68 -28.38 2.93
C LEU A 314 11.11 -29.50 1.99
N VAL A 315 11.04 -29.27 0.68
CA VAL A 315 11.47 -30.24 -0.34
C VAL A 315 12.94 -30.55 -0.19
N PHE A 316 13.77 -29.52 -0.16
CA PHE A 316 15.22 -29.66 0.01
C PHE A 316 15.60 -30.37 1.33
N SER A 317 15.02 -29.93 2.46
CA SER A 317 15.26 -30.53 3.76
C SER A 317 14.88 -32.01 3.81
N ASN A 318 13.76 -32.38 3.15
CA ASN A 318 13.31 -33.77 3.09
C ASN A 318 14.25 -34.62 2.22
N GLN A 319 14.61 -34.17 1.03
CA GLN A 319 15.57 -34.87 0.15
C GLN A 319 16.92 -35.03 0.80
N PHE A 320 17.47 -33.96 1.37
CA PHE A 320 18.76 -33.98 2.05
C PHE A 320 18.76 -34.93 3.27
N SER A 321 17.72 -34.84 4.12
CA SER A 321 17.59 -35.70 5.29
C SER A 321 17.46 -37.18 4.91
N THR A 322 16.73 -37.52 3.84
CA THR A 322 16.58 -38.89 3.35
C THR A 322 17.94 -39.43 2.88
N ARG A 323 18.67 -38.68 2.06
CA ARG A 323 19.98 -39.07 1.54
C ARG A 323 21.02 -39.27 2.64
N VAL A 324 21.11 -38.35 3.60
CA VAL A 324 22.01 -38.51 4.77
C VAL A 324 21.62 -39.71 5.62
N ASN A 325 20.32 -39.99 5.79
CA ASN A 325 19.90 -41.17 6.57
C ASN A 325 20.18 -42.47 5.83
N THR A 326 20.01 -42.53 4.52
CA THR A 326 20.40 -43.68 3.69
C THR A 326 21.90 -43.91 3.78
N PHE A 327 22.73 -42.88 3.62
CA PHE A 327 24.19 -42.97 3.80
C PHE A 327 24.56 -43.54 5.17
N ARG A 328 23.94 -43.01 6.26
CA ARG A 328 24.15 -43.52 7.61
C ARG A 328 23.81 -45.00 7.77
N LEU A 329 22.68 -45.42 7.19
CA LEU A 329 22.25 -46.82 7.26
C LEU A 329 23.20 -47.76 6.51
N GLN A 330 23.66 -47.36 5.32
CA GLN A 330 24.64 -48.12 4.55
C GLN A 330 26.01 -48.24 5.29
N MET A 331 26.46 -47.12 5.89
CA MET A 331 27.65 -47.11 6.69
C MET A 331 27.56 -48.01 7.94
N HIS A 332 26.36 -48.05 8.57
CA HIS A 332 26.11 -48.95 9.70
C HIS A 332 26.07 -50.44 9.28
N LYS A 333 25.46 -50.76 8.12
CA LYS A 333 25.50 -52.11 7.55
C LYS A 333 26.95 -52.56 7.31
N ALA A 334 27.74 -51.73 6.65
CA ALA A 334 29.16 -52.02 6.43
C ALA A 334 29.94 -52.23 7.74
N ALA A 335 29.70 -51.42 8.78
CA ALA A 335 30.30 -51.57 10.08
C ALA A 335 29.91 -52.84 10.83
N THR A 336 28.75 -53.46 10.52
CA THR A 336 28.30 -54.71 11.12
C THR A 336 28.61 -55.94 10.25
N GLY A 337 29.39 -55.72 9.18
CA GLY A 337 29.85 -56.83 8.30
C GLY A 337 28.91 -57.19 7.17
N ASP A 338 27.84 -56.45 6.99
CA ASP A 338 26.93 -56.55 5.84
C ASP A 338 27.40 -55.62 4.72
N PHE A 339 28.09 -56.20 3.74
CA PHE A 339 28.69 -55.45 2.63
C PHE A 339 27.82 -55.41 1.38
N ASP A 340 26.56 -55.86 1.45
CA ASP A 340 25.61 -55.77 0.35
C ASP A 340 24.96 -54.38 0.29
N ILE A 341 25.58 -53.49 -0.49
CA ILE A 341 25.16 -52.10 -0.70
C ILE A 341 24.57 -52.00 -2.09
N THR A 342 23.25 -52.12 -2.17
CA THR A 342 22.49 -52.12 -3.43
C THR A 342 21.78 -50.81 -3.71
N GLU A 343 21.55 -49.93 -2.70
CA GLU A 343 20.84 -48.70 -2.88
C GLU A 343 21.75 -47.58 -3.43
N ASP A 344 21.35 -46.99 -4.54
CA ASP A 344 21.98 -45.78 -5.06
C ASP A 344 21.40 -44.53 -4.37
N ILE A 345 22.26 -43.63 -3.86
CA ILE A 345 21.82 -42.41 -3.21
C ILE A 345 21.41 -41.36 -4.23
N GLY A 346 21.82 -41.46 -5.48
CA GLY A 346 21.57 -40.51 -6.58
C GLY A 346 22.18 -39.14 -6.35
N GLY A 347 22.31 -38.34 -7.40
CA GLY A 347 22.88 -36.95 -7.33
C GLY A 347 24.37 -36.90 -7.66
N GLU A 348 24.90 -35.66 -7.78
CA GLU A 348 26.32 -35.38 -8.13
C GLU A 348 26.93 -34.36 -7.13
N ASP A 349 26.54 -34.44 -5.87
CA ASP A 349 27.00 -33.57 -4.80
C ASP A 349 27.98 -34.28 -3.84
N GLU A 350 28.40 -33.55 -2.81
CA GLU A 350 29.36 -34.03 -1.79
C GLU A 350 28.87 -35.28 -1.06
N ILE A 351 27.52 -35.50 -0.97
CA ILE A 351 26.97 -36.71 -0.36
C ILE A 351 27.14 -37.90 -1.28
N SER A 352 27.00 -37.69 -2.58
CA SER A 352 27.26 -38.72 -3.58
C SER A 352 28.72 -39.11 -3.66
N ASP A 353 29.63 -38.13 -3.50
CA ASP A 353 31.07 -38.40 -3.45
C ASP A 353 31.42 -39.20 -2.19
N LEU A 354 30.90 -38.82 -1.02
CA LEU A 354 31.09 -39.61 0.22
C LEU A 354 30.54 -41.04 0.11
N TYR A 355 29.44 -41.21 -0.60
CA TYR A 355 28.86 -42.55 -0.85
C TYR A 355 29.75 -43.36 -1.78
N ARG A 356 30.31 -42.75 -2.82
CA ARG A 356 31.27 -43.39 -3.74
C ARG A 356 32.54 -43.88 -3.00
N ASP A 357 33.08 -43.00 -2.12
CA ASP A 357 34.23 -43.32 -1.28
C ASP A 357 33.90 -44.45 -0.33
N LEU A 358 32.71 -44.47 0.27
CA LEU A 358 32.26 -45.59 1.11
C LEU A 358 32.20 -46.89 0.32
N LYS A 359 31.72 -46.85 -0.91
CA LYS A 359 31.63 -48.03 -1.80
C LYS A 359 33.03 -48.57 -2.12
N VAL A 360 33.98 -47.71 -2.50
CA VAL A 360 35.38 -48.09 -2.74
C VAL A 360 36.01 -48.70 -1.49
N MET A 361 35.72 -48.11 -0.32
CA MET A 361 36.21 -48.68 0.95
C MET A 361 35.66 -50.09 1.20
N ILE A 362 34.40 -50.34 0.95
CA ILE A 362 33.74 -51.63 1.13
C ILE A 362 34.30 -52.66 0.15
N ASP A 363 34.44 -52.30 -1.12
CA ASP A 363 35.04 -53.17 -2.14
C ASP A 363 36.47 -53.60 -1.72
N SER A 364 37.26 -52.66 -1.20
CA SER A 364 38.59 -52.90 -0.68
C SER A 364 38.60 -53.87 0.53
N ILE A 365 37.65 -53.69 1.45
CA ILE A 365 37.50 -54.58 2.61
C ILE A 365 37.10 -56.01 2.16
N GLN A 366 36.16 -56.11 1.21
CA GLN A 366 35.74 -57.41 0.66
C GLN A 366 36.90 -58.10 -0.03
N GLU A 367 37.72 -57.41 -0.80
CA GLU A 367 38.93 -57.96 -1.43
C GLU A 367 39.94 -58.46 -0.38
N LEU A 368 40.21 -57.64 0.65
CA LEU A 368 41.08 -58.04 1.74
C LEU A 368 40.57 -59.27 2.49
N MET A 369 39.26 -59.35 2.79
CA MET A 369 38.66 -60.50 3.44
C MET A 369 38.77 -61.74 2.57
N ASN A 370 38.52 -61.63 1.28
CA ASN A 370 38.65 -62.77 0.34
C ASN A 370 40.09 -63.22 0.26
N ASN A 371 41.05 -62.35 0.27
CA ASN A 371 42.47 -62.68 0.30
C ASN A 371 42.87 -63.39 1.60
N VAL A 372 42.42 -62.89 2.76
CA VAL A 372 42.63 -63.52 4.06
C VAL A 372 42.02 -64.96 4.11
N ILE A 373 40.78 -65.09 3.58
CA ILE A 373 40.16 -66.39 3.53
C ILE A 373 40.96 -67.36 2.63
N LYS A 374 41.39 -66.93 1.44
CA LYS A 374 42.24 -67.72 0.54
C LYS A 374 43.55 -68.15 1.21
N GLU A 375 44.22 -67.21 1.85
CA GLU A 375 45.46 -67.52 2.58
C GLU A 375 45.21 -68.55 3.70
N ARG A 376 44.11 -68.42 4.45
CA ARG A 376 43.75 -69.35 5.51
C ARG A 376 43.47 -70.74 4.96
N VAL A 377 42.71 -70.84 3.89
CA VAL A 377 42.43 -72.13 3.20
C VAL A 377 43.71 -72.74 2.67
N GLN A 378 44.59 -71.96 2.04
CA GLN A 378 45.92 -72.45 1.59
C GLN A 378 46.76 -72.95 2.75
N LYS A 379 46.79 -72.21 3.86
CA LYS A 379 47.54 -72.61 5.05
C LYS A 379 47.00 -73.93 5.66
N GLU A 380 45.68 -74.07 5.72
CA GLU A 380 45.05 -75.31 6.18
C GLU A 380 45.37 -76.51 5.25
N GLN A 381 45.32 -76.29 3.90
CA GLN A 381 45.72 -77.30 2.93
C GLN A 381 47.18 -77.71 3.06
N VAL A 382 48.05 -76.72 3.23
CA VAL A 382 49.52 -77.03 3.48
C VAL A 382 49.69 -77.81 4.75
N ASN A 383 49.02 -77.40 5.84
CA ASN A 383 49.06 -78.12 7.11
C ASN A 383 48.52 -79.50 7.02
N ALA A 384 47.43 -79.75 6.31
CA ALA A 384 46.82 -81.07 6.06
C ALA A 384 47.81 -81.90 5.29
N ARG A 385 48.44 -81.44 4.24
CA ARG A 385 49.42 -82.14 3.42
C ARG A 385 50.67 -82.46 4.20
N GLN A 386 51.09 -81.56 5.04
CA GLN A 386 52.25 -81.76 5.93
C GLN A 386 51.97 -82.92 6.91
N LYS A 387 50.79 -83.00 7.54
CA LYS A 387 50.36 -84.09 8.40
C LYS A 387 50.22 -85.39 7.63
N GLU A 388 49.75 -85.41 6.37
CA GLU A 388 49.68 -86.57 5.52
C GLU A 388 51.10 -87.12 5.21
N VAL A 389 52.02 -86.23 4.86
CA VAL A 389 53.43 -86.61 4.65
C VAL A 389 54.10 -87.15 5.94
N GLU A 390 53.82 -86.52 7.05
CA GLU A 390 54.35 -86.98 8.38
C GLU A 390 53.74 -88.32 8.73
N PHE A 391 52.43 -88.56 8.50
CA PHE A 391 51.82 -89.88 8.69
C PHE A 391 52.35 -90.91 7.73
N LYS A 392 52.60 -90.60 6.47
CA LYS A 392 53.24 -91.52 5.50
C LYS A 392 54.68 -91.80 5.92
N MET A 393 55.39 -90.87 6.46
CA MET A 393 56.75 -91.01 6.96
C MET A 393 56.82 -91.97 8.20
N LEU A 394 55.87 -91.76 9.13
CA LEU A 394 55.71 -92.65 10.30
C LEU A 394 55.30 -94.05 9.88
N ALA A 395 54.37 -94.19 8.93
CA ALA A 395 53.97 -95.50 8.40
C ALA A 395 55.11 -96.23 7.65
N SER A 396 56.01 -95.45 6.99
CA SER A 396 57.15 -96.07 6.30
C SER A 396 58.27 -96.54 7.27
N GLN A 397 58.32 -96.01 8.55
CA GLN A 397 59.21 -96.45 9.57
C GLN A 397 58.83 -97.83 10.16
N ILE A 398 57.52 -98.22 9.97
CA ILE A 398 57.16 -99.58 10.25
C ILE A 398 57.64 -100.43 9.06
N ASN A 399 58.80 -101.06 9.22
CA ASN A 399 59.44 -101.83 8.18
C ASN A 399 58.47 -102.99 7.75
N PRO A 400 57.83 -102.88 6.58
CA PRO A 400 56.83 -103.90 6.14
C PRO A 400 57.42 -105.29 6.04
N HIS A 401 58.69 -105.30 5.75
CA HIS A 401 59.45 -106.58 5.67
C HIS A 401 59.61 -107.25 7.04
N PHE A 402 59.85 -106.42 8.10
CA PHE A 402 59.90 -106.95 9.47
C PHE A 402 58.53 -107.48 9.94
N LEU A 403 57.43 -106.78 9.67
CA LEU A 403 56.08 -107.21 10.00
C LEU A 403 55.73 -108.53 9.22
N TYR A 404 56.05 -108.55 7.94
CA TYR A 404 55.82 -109.75 7.11
C TYR A 404 56.60 -110.91 7.64
N ASN A 405 57.87 -110.73 7.92
CA ASN A 405 58.69 -111.78 8.44
C ASN A 405 58.31 -112.24 9.87
N THR A 406 57.82 -111.31 10.71
CA THR A 406 57.30 -111.66 12.04
C THR A 406 55.98 -112.39 11.97
N LEU A 407 55.07 -111.98 11.13
CA LEU A 407 53.78 -112.69 10.89
C LEU A 407 53.99 -114.07 10.23
N GLU A 408 54.97 -114.20 9.29
CA GLU A 408 55.34 -115.49 8.68
C GLU A 408 56.01 -116.37 9.73
N THR A 409 56.82 -115.85 10.58
CA THR A 409 57.38 -116.60 11.68
C THR A 409 56.34 -117.05 12.69
N ILE A 410 55.40 -116.26 13.05
CA ILE A 410 54.27 -116.59 13.90
C ILE A 410 53.37 -117.64 13.20
N ARG A 411 53.10 -117.49 11.91
CA ARG A 411 52.36 -118.47 11.09
C ARG A 411 53.14 -119.84 11.06
N MET A 412 54.38 -119.80 10.86
CA MET A 412 55.20 -120.98 10.85
C MET A 412 55.27 -121.70 12.24
N GLN A 413 55.33 -120.91 13.31
CA GLN A 413 55.25 -121.48 14.66
C GLN A 413 53.86 -122.09 14.97
N ALA A 414 52.81 -121.44 14.57
CA ALA A 414 51.41 -121.89 14.71
C ALA A 414 51.23 -123.25 13.99
N ARG A 415 51.80 -123.41 12.84
CA ARG A 415 51.82 -124.65 12.06
C ARG A 415 52.61 -125.80 12.75
N ILE A 416 53.84 -125.49 13.33
CA ILE A 416 54.66 -126.44 14.05
C ILE A 416 53.93 -126.94 15.31
N HIS A 417 53.15 -126.04 15.97
CA HIS A 417 52.45 -126.41 17.21
C HIS A 417 50.95 -126.82 16.99
N ASN A 418 50.54 -127.11 15.73
CA ASN A 418 49.26 -127.66 15.39
C ASN A 418 48.09 -126.82 15.94
N GLN A 419 48.17 -125.44 15.84
CA GLN A 419 47.17 -124.46 16.27
C GLN A 419 46.51 -123.80 15.03
N PRO A 420 45.43 -124.33 14.46
CA PRO A 420 44.86 -123.88 13.20
C PRO A 420 44.19 -122.55 13.31
N ASP A 421 43.81 -122.06 14.53
CA ASP A 421 43.09 -120.74 14.73
C ASP A 421 44.03 -119.52 14.66
N ILE A 422 45.37 -119.79 14.53
CA ILE A 422 46.38 -118.70 14.41
C ILE A 422 47.09 -118.70 13.05
N GLU A 423 46.86 -119.69 12.21
CA GLU A 423 47.44 -119.87 10.87
C GLU A 423 46.75 -118.88 9.91
#